data_88acc7acee25674f022d169506a4e893
#
_entry.id   88acc7acee25674f022d169506a4e893
#
_cell.length_a   1.000
_cell.length_b   1.000
_cell.length_c   1.000
_cell.angle_alpha   90.00
_cell.angle_beta   90.00
_cell.angle_gamma   90.00
#
_symmetry.space_group_name_H-M   'P 1'
#
loop_
_entity.id
_entity.type
_entity.pdbx_description
1 polymer ?
#
loop_
_entity_poly.entity_id
_entity_poly.type
_entity_poly.pdbx_seq_one_letter_code
_entity_poly.pdbx_strand_id
1 'polypeptide(L)'
;MGTSCENLPQAHALIRAFNSVMRIAAPAVFFKSEAIVHPDQVVQYISQDECQIGYNPLQMALLWNTLATREVNLLHQALTYRHNLPDHTAWVNYVRSHDDIGWTFADEDAWQFGIHGYDHRQFLNRFFVNHFDGSFARGLPFQYNPNTGDCRVSGTAAALVGLAQNDPYAVDRIKLLYSIALSTGGLPLIYLGDEVGTLNDDDWSQDSNKSDDSRWAHR
;
A
#
# COMPACT_ATOMS: atom_id res chain seq x y z
N MET A 1 -21.93 17.50 -13.26
CA MET A 1 -21.39 16.86 -12.05
C MET A 1 -20.37 15.84 -12.50
N GLY A 2 -19.17 15.84 -11.90
CA GLY A 2 -18.16 14.86 -12.19
C GLY A 2 -18.59 13.46 -11.73
N THR A 3 -17.99 12.42 -12.30
CA THR A 3 -18.08 11.05 -11.83
C THR A 3 -16.90 10.76 -10.90
N SER A 4 -16.92 9.65 -10.18
CA SER A 4 -15.77 9.16 -9.40
C SER A 4 -14.56 8.82 -10.27
N CYS A 5 -14.76 8.66 -11.58
CA CYS A 5 -13.77 8.16 -12.56
C CYS A 5 -13.28 6.73 -12.29
N GLU A 6 -13.87 6.02 -11.35
CA GLU A 6 -13.51 4.66 -10.97
C GLU A 6 -14.48 3.65 -11.61
N ASN A 7 -13.95 2.57 -12.13
CA ASN A 7 -14.73 1.44 -12.71
C ASN A 7 -15.84 1.84 -13.71
N LEU A 8 -15.63 2.93 -14.44
CA LEU A 8 -16.57 3.31 -15.49
C LEU A 8 -16.42 2.39 -16.69
N PRO A 9 -17.53 1.96 -17.32
CA PRO A 9 -17.46 1.09 -18.51
C PRO A 9 -16.59 1.66 -19.63
N GLN A 10 -16.57 2.99 -19.78
CA GLN A 10 -15.73 3.67 -20.77
C GLN A 10 -14.24 3.57 -20.44
N ALA A 11 -13.85 3.64 -19.15
CA ALA A 11 -12.46 3.46 -18.73
C ALA A 11 -11.97 2.05 -19.06
N HIS A 12 -12.75 1.03 -18.73
CA HIS A 12 -12.46 -0.36 -19.08
C HIS A 12 -12.37 -0.57 -20.61
N ALA A 13 -13.27 0.05 -21.38
CA ALA A 13 -13.21 -0.04 -22.84
C ALA A 13 -11.92 0.56 -23.42
N LEU A 14 -11.45 1.69 -22.87
CA LEU A 14 -10.18 2.31 -23.27
C LEU A 14 -8.98 1.43 -22.90
N ILE A 15 -8.95 0.86 -21.70
CA ILE A 15 -7.86 -0.03 -21.26
C ILE A 15 -7.79 -1.26 -22.18
N ARG A 16 -8.94 -1.88 -22.50
CA ARG A 16 -9.01 -3.01 -23.45
C ARG A 16 -8.52 -2.61 -24.84
N ALA A 17 -8.87 -1.42 -25.32
CA ALA A 17 -8.38 -0.93 -26.59
C ALA A 17 -6.86 -0.77 -26.61
N PHE A 18 -6.27 -0.17 -25.56
CA PHE A 18 -4.83 -0.05 -25.43
C PHE A 18 -4.15 -1.41 -25.35
N ASN A 19 -4.69 -2.33 -24.55
CA ASN A 19 -4.17 -3.69 -24.45
C ASN A 19 -4.18 -4.40 -25.82
N SER A 20 -5.29 -4.29 -26.58
CA SER A 20 -5.41 -4.90 -27.90
C SER A 20 -4.35 -4.36 -28.89
N VAL A 21 -4.11 -3.04 -28.89
CA VAL A 21 -3.06 -2.43 -29.71
C VAL A 21 -1.67 -2.92 -29.28
N MET A 22 -1.40 -2.97 -27.99
CA MET A 22 -0.10 -3.40 -27.47
C MET A 22 0.16 -4.87 -27.72
N ARG A 23 -0.85 -5.74 -27.69
CA ARG A 23 -0.70 -7.16 -28.06
C ARG A 23 -0.20 -7.36 -29.49
N ILE A 24 -0.52 -6.43 -30.39
CA ILE A 24 -0.04 -6.44 -31.79
C ILE A 24 1.36 -5.82 -31.88
N ALA A 25 1.54 -4.63 -31.30
CA ALA A 25 2.76 -3.84 -31.46
C ALA A 25 3.93 -4.34 -30.59
N ALA A 26 3.65 -4.82 -29.37
CA ALA A 26 4.65 -5.25 -28.39
C ALA A 26 4.06 -6.34 -27.47
N PRO A 27 3.90 -7.59 -27.96
CA PRO A 27 3.15 -8.64 -27.25
C PRO A 27 3.76 -9.09 -25.92
N ALA A 28 5.01 -8.72 -25.63
CA ALA A 28 5.67 -9.00 -24.37
C ALA A 28 5.46 -7.93 -23.27
N VAL A 29 4.73 -6.85 -23.58
CA VAL A 29 4.42 -5.79 -22.62
C VAL A 29 3.20 -6.17 -21.79
N PHE A 30 3.26 -5.92 -20.50
CA PHE A 30 2.14 -6.06 -19.56
C PHE A 30 1.64 -4.68 -19.13
N PHE A 31 0.33 -4.56 -19.00
CA PHE A 31 -0.28 -3.42 -18.33
C PHE A 31 -0.38 -3.71 -16.83
N LYS A 32 -0.02 -2.72 -16.02
CA LYS A 32 -0.13 -2.75 -14.56
C LYS A 32 -1.14 -1.71 -14.10
N SER A 33 -2.16 -2.15 -13.36
CA SER A 33 -3.10 -1.22 -12.74
C SER A 33 -2.53 -0.63 -11.46
N GLU A 34 -2.81 0.65 -11.25
CA GLU A 34 -2.54 1.38 -10.02
C GLU A 34 -3.85 1.94 -9.48
N ALA A 35 -4.70 1.04 -9.01
CA ALA A 35 -6.01 1.35 -8.47
C ALA A 35 -5.99 1.23 -6.94
N ILE A 36 -6.05 2.35 -6.22
CA ILE A 36 -6.10 2.42 -4.76
C ILE A 36 -7.55 2.69 -4.35
N VAL A 37 -8.37 1.68 -4.50
CA VAL A 37 -9.82 1.71 -4.25
C VAL A 37 -10.22 0.51 -3.40
N HIS A 38 -11.51 0.35 -3.15
CA HIS A 38 -12.04 -0.82 -2.42
C HIS A 38 -11.54 -2.14 -3.02
N PRO A 39 -11.17 -3.16 -2.21
CA PRO A 39 -10.60 -4.42 -2.71
C PRO A 39 -11.41 -5.08 -3.85
N ASP A 40 -12.74 -5.09 -3.76
CA ASP A 40 -13.61 -5.64 -4.82
C ASP A 40 -13.58 -4.83 -6.13
N GLN A 41 -13.15 -3.58 -6.05
CA GLN A 41 -13.03 -2.71 -7.22
C GLN A 41 -11.67 -2.82 -7.89
N VAL A 42 -10.61 -3.05 -7.11
CA VAL A 42 -9.25 -3.25 -7.66
C VAL A 42 -9.22 -4.42 -8.63
N VAL A 43 -9.82 -5.54 -8.26
CA VAL A 43 -9.81 -6.77 -9.07
C VAL A 43 -10.52 -6.60 -10.42
N GLN A 44 -11.42 -5.64 -10.56
CA GLN A 44 -12.14 -5.39 -11.81
C GLN A 44 -11.24 -4.87 -12.94
N TYR A 45 -10.09 -4.26 -12.58
CA TYR A 45 -9.09 -3.81 -13.56
C TYR A 45 -8.13 -4.92 -13.99
N ILE A 46 -8.16 -6.09 -13.33
CA ILE A 46 -7.17 -7.14 -13.51
C ILE A 46 -7.75 -8.27 -14.35
N SER A 47 -7.34 -8.34 -15.60
CA SER A 47 -7.73 -9.39 -16.53
C SER A 47 -6.71 -9.52 -17.65
N GLN A 48 -6.81 -10.60 -18.44
CA GLN A 48 -5.98 -10.77 -19.64
C GLN A 48 -6.20 -9.66 -20.69
N ASP A 49 -7.42 -9.13 -20.75
CA ASP A 49 -7.83 -8.15 -21.75
C ASP A 49 -7.62 -6.70 -21.29
N GLU A 50 -7.32 -6.48 -20.02
CA GLU A 50 -7.08 -5.15 -19.45
C GLU A 50 -5.66 -5.06 -18.86
N CYS A 51 -5.52 -5.08 -17.54
CA CYS A 51 -4.22 -5.09 -16.88
C CYS A 51 -3.91 -6.52 -16.42
N GLN A 52 -2.79 -7.08 -16.86
CA GLN A 52 -2.39 -8.43 -16.49
C GLN A 52 -1.83 -8.49 -15.07
N ILE A 53 -1.36 -7.36 -14.56
CA ILE A 53 -0.85 -7.25 -13.20
C ILE A 53 -1.46 -6.03 -12.51
N GLY A 54 -1.59 -6.11 -11.19
CA GLY A 54 -2.08 -5.01 -10.37
C GLY A 54 -1.32 -4.92 -9.05
N TYR A 55 -1.15 -3.72 -8.52
CA TYR A 55 -0.67 -3.58 -7.16
C TYR A 55 -1.63 -4.22 -6.17
N ASN A 56 -1.08 -4.76 -5.08
CA ASN A 56 -1.83 -5.32 -3.96
C ASN A 56 -1.80 -4.36 -2.75
N PRO A 57 -2.55 -3.25 -2.78
CA PRO A 57 -2.54 -2.27 -1.71
C PRO A 57 -3.17 -2.82 -0.43
N LEU A 58 -4.09 -3.78 -0.54
CA LEU A 58 -4.70 -4.43 0.62
C LEU A 58 -3.66 -5.20 1.42
N GLN A 59 -2.87 -6.06 0.76
CA GLN A 59 -1.81 -6.80 1.45
C GLN A 59 -0.80 -5.84 2.08
N MET A 60 -0.36 -4.82 1.34
CA MET A 60 0.56 -3.81 1.84
C MET A 60 0.03 -3.16 3.13
N ALA A 61 -1.20 -2.66 3.13
CA ALA A 61 -1.80 -2.03 4.31
C ALA A 61 -1.91 -3.00 5.49
N LEU A 62 -2.28 -4.26 5.24
CA LEU A 62 -2.46 -5.26 6.28
C LEU A 62 -1.15 -5.81 6.85
N LEU A 63 -0.06 -5.77 6.10
CA LEU A 63 1.28 -6.04 6.63
C LEU A 63 1.63 -5.03 7.74
N TRP A 64 1.43 -3.74 7.49
CA TRP A 64 1.66 -2.68 8.47
C TRP A 64 0.67 -2.74 9.63
N ASN A 65 -0.61 -3.01 9.35
CA ASN A 65 -1.61 -3.27 10.38
C ASN A 65 -1.16 -4.37 11.36
N THR A 66 -0.68 -5.49 10.82
CA THR A 66 -0.25 -6.63 11.64
C THR A 66 0.93 -6.27 12.55
N LEU A 67 1.87 -5.44 12.08
CA LEU A 67 2.96 -4.96 12.94
C LEU A 67 2.46 -4.05 14.08
N ALA A 68 1.52 -3.15 13.79
CA ALA A 68 1.00 -2.21 14.78
C ALA A 68 0.12 -2.91 15.84
N THR A 69 -0.74 -3.81 15.40
CA THR A 69 -1.71 -4.49 16.27
C THR A 69 -1.20 -5.78 16.92
N ARG A 70 -0.22 -6.44 16.29
CA ARG A 70 0.22 -7.82 16.58
C ARG A 70 -0.89 -8.86 16.35
N GLU A 71 -1.90 -8.51 15.53
CA GLU A 71 -3.03 -9.37 15.16
C GLU A 71 -2.99 -9.67 13.66
N VAL A 72 -3.21 -10.95 13.33
CA VAL A 72 -3.08 -11.43 11.93
C VAL A 72 -4.42 -11.66 11.23
N ASN A 73 -5.53 -11.51 11.94
CA ASN A 73 -6.85 -11.93 11.46
C ASN A 73 -7.24 -11.27 10.13
N LEU A 74 -7.10 -9.95 10.01
CA LEU A 74 -7.39 -9.23 8.77
C LEU A 74 -6.49 -9.65 7.62
N LEU A 75 -5.19 -9.83 7.87
CA LEU A 75 -4.24 -10.28 6.87
C LEU A 75 -4.56 -11.70 6.42
N HIS A 76 -4.84 -12.60 7.36
CA HIS A 76 -5.22 -13.98 7.08
C HIS A 76 -6.49 -14.05 6.22
N GLN A 77 -7.50 -13.27 6.58
CA GLN A 77 -8.75 -13.19 5.81
C GLN A 77 -8.49 -12.68 4.38
N ALA A 78 -7.73 -11.59 4.23
CA ALA A 78 -7.42 -11.03 2.92
C ALA A 78 -6.66 -12.02 2.03
N LEU A 79 -5.66 -12.71 2.57
CA LEU A 79 -4.93 -13.74 1.83
C LEU A 79 -5.79 -14.95 1.46
N THR A 80 -6.81 -15.27 2.26
CA THR A 80 -7.71 -16.38 2.01
C THR A 80 -8.78 -16.05 0.97
N TYR A 81 -9.39 -14.88 1.05
CA TYR A 81 -10.61 -14.57 0.30
C TYR A 81 -10.46 -13.48 -0.77
N ARG A 82 -9.45 -12.60 -0.65
CA ARG A 82 -9.27 -11.46 -1.56
C ARG A 82 -8.00 -11.54 -2.40
N HIS A 83 -7.22 -12.60 -2.25
CA HIS A 83 -5.95 -12.76 -2.99
C HIS A 83 -6.12 -13.41 -4.35
N ASN A 84 -7.22 -14.13 -4.57
CA ASN A 84 -7.46 -14.85 -5.82
C ASN A 84 -7.68 -13.88 -6.99
N LEU A 85 -7.03 -14.17 -8.11
CA LEU A 85 -7.13 -13.43 -9.36
C LEU A 85 -7.49 -14.37 -10.51
N PRO A 86 -7.99 -13.83 -11.64
CA PRO A 86 -8.18 -14.60 -12.86
C PRO A 86 -6.87 -15.24 -13.35
N ASP A 87 -6.97 -16.35 -14.06
CA ASP A 87 -5.83 -17.03 -14.67
C ASP A 87 -5.00 -16.08 -15.53
N HIS A 88 -3.69 -16.30 -15.57
CA HIS A 88 -2.73 -15.49 -16.32
C HIS A 88 -2.63 -14.02 -15.88
N THR A 89 -3.04 -13.72 -14.65
CA THR A 89 -2.85 -12.42 -14.02
C THR A 89 -2.10 -12.58 -12.69
N ALA A 90 -1.55 -11.48 -12.18
CA ALA A 90 -0.79 -11.54 -10.93
C ALA A 90 -0.89 -10.24 -10.12
N TRP A 91 -0.84 -10.39 -8.79
CA TRP A 91 -0.56 -9.28 -7.90
C TRP A 91 0.91 -8.85 -7.96
N VAL A 92 1.16 -7.56 -7.83
CA VAL A 92 2.45 -7.02 -7.41
C VAL A 92 2.39 -6.82 -5.91
N ASN A 93 3.05 -7.71 -5.17
CA ASN A 93 3.11 -7.69 -3.71
C ASN A 93 4.27 -6.82 -3.25
N TYR A 94 4.03 -5.92 -2.31
CA TYR A 94 5.04 -4.97 -1.86
C TYR A 94 4.82 -4.58 -0.39
N VAL A 95 5.88 -4.14 0.26
CA VAL A 95 5.83 -3.60 1.62
C VAL A 95 5.53 -2.11 1.57
N ARG A 96 6.16 -1.40 0.66
CA ARG A 96 5.91 0.00 0.34
C ARG A 96 6.39 0.32 -1.08
N SER A 97 6.04 1.52 -1.57
CA SER A 97 6.48 2.05 -2.86
C SER A 97 6.96 3.50 -2.71
N HIS A 98 7.06 4.23 -3.82
CA HIS A 98 7.32 5.67 -3.85
C HIS A 98 6.16 6.52 -3.32
N ASP A 99 4.98 5.92 -3.14
CA ASP A 99 3.79 6.59 -2.62
C ASP A 99 3.58 6.33 -1.13
N ASP A 100 2.59 7.02 -0.59
CA ASP A 100 2.15 6.89 0.79
C ASP A 100 1.47 5.54 1.06
N ILE A 101 1.36 5.21 2.34
CA ILE A 101 0.60 4.06 2.81
C ILE A 101 -0.83 4.52 3.12
N GLY A 102 -1.79 4.05 2.33
CA GLY A 102 -3.22 4.19 2.58
C GLY A 102 -3.79 2.91 3.20
N TRP A 103 -4.75 3.07 4.13
CA TRP A 103 -5.37 1.94 4.83
C TRP A 103 -6.56 1.40 4.04
N THR A 104 -6.28 0.61 3.03
CA THR A 104 -7.25 0.15 2.01
C THR A 104 -8.06 -1.09 2.38
N PHE A 105 -8.02 -1.56 3.63
CA PHE A 105 -8.89 -2.65 4.05
C PHE A 105 -10.37 -2.22 4.07
N ALA A 106 -11.25 -3.16 3.74
CA ALA A 106 -12.69 -2.95 3.70
C ALA A 106 -13.28 -2.93 5.12
N ASP A 107 -14.28 -2.07 5.35
CA ASP A 107 -14.93 -1.96 6.65
C ASP A 107 -15.71 -3.23 7.00
N GLU A 108 -16.34 -3.88 6.01
CA GLU A 108 -17.05 -5.14 6.20
C GLU A 108 -16.13 -6.29 6.63
N ASP A 109 -14.86 -6.28 6.20
CA ASP A 109 -13.86 -7.25 6.66
C ASP A 109 -13.47 -6.98 8.11
N ALA A 110 -13.25 -5.71 8.45
CA ALA A 110 -12.92 -5.28 9.81
C ALA A 110 -14.05 -5.61 10.81
N TRP A 111 -15.30 -5.38 10.41
CA TRP A 111 -16.49 -5.69 11.22
C TRP A 111 -16.59 -7.15 11.62
N GLN A 112 -16.11 -8.09 10.80
CA GLN A 112 -16.13 -9.52 11.15
C GLN A 112 -15.29 -9.83 12.40
N PHE A 113 -14.34 -8.96 12.73
CA PHE A 113 -13.47 -9.06 13.91
C PHE A 113 -13.84 -8.04 14.99
N GLY A 114 -14.99 -7.37 14.87
CA GLY A 114 -15.42 -6.35 15.84
C GLY A 114 -14.60 -5.06 15.77
N ILE A 115 -13.92 -4.80 14.64
CA ILE A 115 -13.08 -3.62 14.43
C ILE A 115 -13.91 -2.54 13.71
N HIS A 116 -13.99 -1.35 14.30
CA HIS A 116 -14.57 -0.19 13.64
C HIS A 116 -13.55 0.45 12.69
N GLY A 117 -13.78 0.36 11.37
CA GLY A 117 -12.79 0.70 10.35
C GLY A 117 -12.23 2.12 10.46
N TYR A 118 -13.08 3.13 10.69
CA TYR A 118 -12.63 4.50 10.86
C TYR A 118 -11.69 4.67 12.05
N ASP A 119 -12.08 4.23 13.24
CA ASP A 119 -11.29 4.36 14.46
C ASP A 119 -9.97 3.59 14.35
N HIS A 120 -10.01 2.45 13.66
CA HIS A 120 -8.83 1.64 13.44
C HIS A 120 -7.83 2.33 12.50
N ARG A 121 -8.30 2.96 11.41
CA ARG A 121 -7.44 3.78 10.54
C ARG A 121 -6.82 4.95 11.30
N GLN A 122 -7.58 5.60 12.19
CA GLN A 122 -7.06 6.66 13.07
C GLN A 122 -5.98 6.14 14.02
N PHE A 123 -6.17 4.95 14.58
CA PHE A 123 -5.12 4.30 15.39
C PHE A 123 -3.85 4.06 14.57
N LEU A 124 -3.97 3.48 13.36
CA LEU A 124 -2.83 3.20 12.49
C LEU A 124 -2.09 4.49 12.08
N ASN A 125 -2.82 5.55 11.76
CA ASN A 125 -2.23 6.87 11.50
C ASN A 125 -1.36 7.32 12.67
N ARG A 126 -1.94 7.37 13.88
CA ARG A 126 -1.21 7.79 15.09
C ARG A 126 -0.02 6.90 15.39
N PHE A 127 -0.18 5.58 15.20
CA PHE A 127 0.89 4.63 15.46
C PHE A 127 2.09 4.91 14.55
N PHE A 128 1.87 5.02 13.25
CA PHE A 128 2.97 5.15 12.29
C PHE A 128 3.58 6.56 12.21
N VAL A 129 2.86 7.61 12.59
CA VAL A 129 3.43 8.97 12.70
C VAL A 129 3.95 9.32 14.12
N ASN A 130 4.10 8.34 14.99
CA ASN A 130 4.64 8.49 16.36
C ASN A 130 3.77 9.35 17.31
N HIS A 131 2.46 9.34 17.11
CA HIS A 131 1.52 10.00 18.02
C HIS A 131 0.79 8.97 18.92
N PHE A 132 1.35 7.78 19.06
CA PHE A 132 0.82 6.70 19.90
C PHE A 132 1.90 6.19 20.84
N ASP A 133 1.61 6.15 22.13
CA ASP A 133 2.56 5.68 23.15
C ASP A 133 3.00 4.24 22.87
N GLY A 134 4.32 4.01 22.90
CA GLY A 134 4.91 2.72 22.58
C GLY A 134 5.09 2.43 21.08
N SER A 135 4.78 3.37 20.19
CA SER A 135 5.09 3.23 18.78
C SER A 135 6.61 3.27 18.53
N PHE A 136 7.07 2.32 17.75
CA PHE A 136 8.44 2.29 17.23
C PHE A 136 8.59 3.10 15.94
N ALA A 137 7.50 3.48 15.27
CA ALA A 137 7.53 4.10 13.95
C ALA A 137 7.89 5.59 13.99
N ARG A 138 8.49 6.06 12.89
CA ARG A 138 8.83 7.46 12.65
C ARG A 138 8.45 7.84 11.20
N GLY A 139 7.19 7.60 10.86
CA GLY A 139 6.59 8.09 9.62
C GLY A 139 6.16 9.56 9.73
N LEU A 140 5.72 10.07 8.61
CA LEU A 140 5.23 11.44 8.47
C LEU A 140 3.78 11.42 7.97
N PRO A 141 2.92 12.37 8.45
CA PRO A 141 1.57 12.47 7.92
C PRO A 141 1.61 13.00 6.48
N PHE A 142 0.82 12.37 5.61
CA PHE A 142 0.59 12.84 4.25
C PHE A 142 -0.88 13.19 4.07
N GLN A 143 -1.17 14.32 3.44
CA GLN A 143 -2.52 14.87 3.25
C GLN A 143 -3.32 14.94 4.57
N TYR A 144 -2.70 15.45 5.61
CA TYR A 144 -3.32 15.59 6.91
C TYR A 144 -4.55 16.51 6.85
N ASN A 145 -5.68 16.03 7.35
CA ASN A 145 -6.91 16.80 7.48
C ASN A 145 -7.06 17.29 8.93
N PRO A 146 -6.87 18.59 9.21
CA PRO A 146 -6.94 19.11 10.58
C PRO A 146 -8.33 19.01 11.22
N ASN A 147 -9.39 18.88 10.41
CA ASN A 147 -10.76 18.79 10.93
C ASN A 147 -11.12 17.39 11.42
N THR A 148 -10.54 16.35 10.84
CA THR A 148 -10.85 14.96 11.17
C THR A 148 -9.67 14.22 11.82
N GLY A 149 -8.46 14.78 11.73
CA GLY A 149 -7.23 14.09 12.13
C GLY A 149 -6.82 12.97 11.18
N ASP A 150 -7.51 12.80 10.06
CA ASP A 150 -7.21 11.76 9.08
C ASP A 150 -5.97 12.13 8.25
N CYS A 151 -5.19 11.13 7.90
CA CYS A 151 -4.04 11.24 7.02
C CYS A 151 -3.69 9.88 6.41
N ARG A 152 -2.75 9.90 5.48
CA ARG A 152 -1.99 8.72 5.06
C ARG A 152 -0.58 8.82 5.63
N VAL A 153 0.20 7.77 5.52
CA VAL A 153 1.53 7.69 6.14
C VAL A 153 2.61 7.65 5.07
N SER A 154 3.58 8.56 5.19
CA SER A 154 4.82 8.57 4.42
C SER A 154 5.98 8.08 5.28
N GLY A 155 7.01 7.53 4.64
CA GLY A 155 8.25 7.14 5.31
C GLY A 155 8.91 5.94 4.66
N THR A 156 10.21 5.78 4.89
CA THR A 156 10.95 4.58 4.48
C THR A 156 10.53 3.38 5.33
N ALA A 157 10.70 2.17 4.80
CA ALA A 157 10.46 0.96 5.60
C ALA A 157 11.29 0.98 6.89
N ALA A 158 12.54 1.41 6.82
CA ALA A 158 13.44 1.53 7.95
C ALA A 158 12.93 2.47 9.05
N ALA A 159 12.41 3.64 8.67
CA ALA A 159 11.83 4.59 9.62
C ALA A 159 10.53 4.05 10.25
N LEU A 160 9.71 3.39 9.46
CA LEU A 160 8.41 2.85 9.91
C LEU A 160 8.54 1.62 10.82
N VAL A 161 9.65 0.88 10.76
CA VAL A 161 9.92 -0.27 11.65
C VAL A 161 10.74 0.08 12.88
N GLY A 162 11.21 1.33 13.01
CA GLY A 162 11.95 1.80 14.18
C GLY A 162 13.47 1.78 14.05
N LEU A 163 14.04 1.58 12.86
CA LEU A 163 15.49 1.54 12.68
C LEU A 163 16.15 2.88 13.03
N ALA A 164 15.50 4.00 12.70
CA ALA A 164 15.97 5.35 13.05
C ALA A 164 16.15 5.57 14.56
N GLN A 165 15.54 4.75 15.41
CA GLN A 165 15.61 4.83 16.86
C GLN A 165 16.46 3.73 17.49
N ASN A 166 17.16 2.96 16.66
CA ASN A 166 17.91 1.78 17.09
C ASN A 166 17.05 0.74 17.82
N ASP A 167 15.77 0.60 17.43
CA ASP A 167 14.90 -0.45 18.00
C ASP A 167 15.52 -1.82 17.67
N PRO A 168 15.74 -2.68 18.67
CA PRO A 168 16.45 -3.95 18.47
C PRO A 168 15.74 -4.92 17.52
N TYR A 169 14.44 -4.75 17.31
CA TYR A 169 13.63 -5.61 16.43
C TYR A 169 13.39 -5.00 15.04
N ALA A 170 13.94 -3.83 14.74
CA ALA A 170 13.66 -3.13 13.47
C ALA A 170 14.01 -3.98 12.24
N VAL A 171 15.20 -4.57 12.22
CA VAL A 171 15.66 -5.44 11.12
C VAL A 171 14.79 -6.70 11.00
N ASP A 172 14.40 -7.28 12.10
CA ASP A 172 13.55 -8.49 12.07
C ASP A 172 12.14 -8.17 11.57
N ARG A 173 11.61 -6.98 11.89
CA ARG A 173 10.34 -6.51 11.30
C ARG A 173 10.44 -6.35 9.79
N ILE A 174 11.51 -5.75 9.26
CA ILE A 174 11.73 -5.66 7.79
C ILE A 174 11.76 -7.05 7.17
N LYS A 175 12.56 -7.95 7.73
CA LYS A 175 12.65 -9.34 7.25
C LYS A 175 11.30 -10.03 7.27
N LEU A 176 10.50 -9.86 8.33
CA LEU A 176 9.17 -10.44 8.45
C LEU A 176 8.24 -9.95 7.35
N LEU A 177 8.16 -8.62 7.15
CA LEU A 177 7.31 -8.02 6.13
C LEU A 177 7.66 -8.52 4.74
N TYR A 178 8.95 -8.49 4.38
CA TYR A 178 9.41 -8.96 3.08
C TYR A 178 9.30 -10.49 2.93
N SER A 179 9.48 -11.27 3.99
CA SER A 179 9.25 -12.71 3.95
C SER A 179 7.81 -13.04 3.56
N ILE A 180 6.83 -12.31 4.09
CA ILE A 180 5.42 -12.49 3.72
C ILE A 180 5.20 -12.04 2.27
N ALA A 181 5.65 -10.85 1.89
CA ALA A 181 5.47 -10.33 0.53
C ALA A 181 6.11 -11.22 -0.54
N LEU A 182 7.28 -11.84 -0.25
CA LEU A 182 7.99 -12.74 -1.14
C LEU A 182 7.40 -14.16 -1.19
N SER A 183 6.74 -14.61 -0.12
CA SER A 183 6.15 -15.95 -0.04
C SER A 183 4.70 -16.01 -0.55
N THR A 184 4.04 -14.87 -0.68
CA THR A 184 2.68 -14.80 -1.21
C THR A 184 2.70 -14.87 -2.73
N GLY A 185 1.75 -15.58 -3.34
CA GLY A 185 1.66 -15.70 -4.80
C GLY A 185 1.58 -14.34 -5.51
N GLY A 186 2.37 -14.15 -6.55
CA GLY A 186 2.46 -12.91 -7.31
C GLY A 186 3.89 -12.47 -7.62
N LEU A 187 4.05 -11.22 -8.02
CA LEU A 187 5.34 -10.60 -8.33
C LEU A 187 5.81 -9.76 -7.13
N PRO A 188 6.86 -10.14 -6.43
CA PRO A 188 7.36 -9.35 -5.31
C PRO A 188 8.08 -8.09 -5.81
N LEU A 189 7.82 -6.96 -5.14
CA LEU A 189 8.48 -5.69 -5.40
C LEU A 189 9.23 -5.26 -4.14
N ILE A 190 10.53 -4.98 -4.30
CA ILE A 190 11.37 -4.35 -3.28
C ILE A 190 11.59 -2.91 -3.74
N TYR A 191 11.18 -1.94 -2.92
CA TYR A 191 11.43 -0.54 -3.23
C TYR A 191 12.89 -0.19 -2.96
N LEU A 192 13.51 0.52 -3.91
CA LEU A 192 14.92 0.89 -3.85
C LEU A 192 15.26 1.60 -2.53
N GLY A 193 16.27 1.11 -1.84
CA GLY A 193 16.73 1.60 -0.55
C GLY A 193 16.23 0.81 0.65
N ASP A 194 15.12 0.06 0.53
CA ASP A 194 14.64 -0.76 1.64
C ASP A 194 15.62 -1.90 1.97
N GLU A 195 16.30 -2.45 0.93
CA GLU A 195 17.29 -3.53 1.05
C GLU A 195 18.55 -3.12 1.83
N VAL A 196 18.83 -1.82 1.92
CA VAL A 196 19.97 -1.28 2.67
C VAL A 196 19.53 -0.47 3.91
N GLY A 197 18.23 -0.45 4.20
CA GLY A 197 17.67 0.23 5.36
C GLY A 197 17.79 1.76 5.32
N THR A 198 17.58 2.35 4.13
CA THR A 198 17.59 3.81 3.95
C THR A 198 16.57 4.46 4.88
N LEU A 199 17.03 5.46 5.64
CA LEU A 199 16.18 6.27 6.53
C LEU A 199 15.49 7.39 5.77
N ASN A 200 14.52 8.05 6.42
CA ASN A 200 13.92 9.26 5.88
C ASN A 200 14.98 10.33 5.66
N ASP A 201 14.83 11.13 4.61
CA ASP A 201 15.53 12.40 4.44
C ASP A 201 14.85 13.44 5.35
N ASP A 202 15.51 13.86 6.42
CA ASP A 202 14.96 14.82 7.37
C ASP A 202 14.99 16.25 6.82
N ASP A 203 15.77 16.51 5.77
CA ASP A 203 15.94 17.82 5.16
C ASP A 203 14.95 18.09 4.00
N TRP A 204 14.13 17.13 3.63
CA TRP A 204 13.18 17.22 2.51
C TRP A 204 12.32 18.50 2.54
N SER A 205 11.91 18.94 3.73
CA SER A 205 11.02 20.09 3.92
C SER A 205 11.72 21.46 3.80
N GLN A 206 13.06 21.47 3.73
CA GLN A 206 13.84 22.69 3.51
C GLN A 206 13.83 23.12 2.04
N ASP A 207 13.55 22.22 1.11
CA ASP A 207 13.35 22.53 -0.30
C ASP A 207 11.90 22.98 -0.54
N SER A 208 11.74 24.25 -0.93
CA SER A 208 10.41 24.85 -1.16
C SER A 208 9.59 24.15 -2.25
N ASN A 209 10.21 23.35 -3.12
CA ASN A 209 9.51 22.59 -4.15
C ASN A 209 9.01 21.23 -3.62
N LYS A 210 9.39 20.84 -2.41
CA LYS A 210 9.07 19.55 -1.80
C LYS A 210 8.28 19.66 -0.50
N SER A 211 8.37 20.81 0.16
CA SER A 211 7.92 21.04 1.55
C SER A 211 6.42 20.79 1.83
N ASP A 212 5.60 20.73 0.80
CA ASP A 212 4.16 20.47 0.88
C ASP A 212 3.79 18.97 0.68
N ASP A 213 4.79 18.12 0.36
CA ASP A 213 4.58 16.69 0.09
C ASP A 213 5.57 15.83 0.86
N SER A 214 5.15 15.29 2.00
CA SER A 214 5.99 14.47 2.88
C SER A 214 6.52 13.17 2.24
N ARG A 215 6.04 12.79 1.06
CA ARG A 215 6.58 11.64 0.31
C ARG A 215 8.00 11.89 -0.17
N TRP A 216 8.44 13.14 -0.26
CA TRP A 216 9.83 13.45 -0.58
C TRP A 216 10.82 13.00 0.49
N ALA A 217 10.38 12.75 1.72
CA ALA A 217 11.22 12.17 2.75
C ALA A 217 11.71 10.75 2.44
N HIS A 218 11.07 10.07 1.48
CA HIS A 218 11.36 8.66 1.18
C HIS A 218 11.42 8.32 -0.31
N ARG A 219 11.45 9.33 -1.18
CA ARG A 219 11.60 9.21 -2.63
C ARG A 219 13.03 9.33 -3.11
#